data_6d4b6b1cb8041b9f1c55e82adc3a9cb7
#
_entry.id   6d4b6b1cb8041b9f1c55e82adc3a9cb7
#
_cell.length_a   1.000
_cell.length_b   1.000
_cell.length_c   1.000
_cell.angle_alpha   90.00
_cell.angle_beta   90.00
_cell.angle_gamma   90.00
#
_symmetry.space_group_name_H-M   'P 1'
#
loop_
_entity.id
_entity.type
_entity.pdbx_description
1 polymer ?
#
loop_
_entity_poly.entity_id
_entity_poly.type
_entity_poly.pdbx_seq_one_letter_code
_entity_poly.pdbx_strand_id
1 'polypeptide(L)'
;MPTPKKGARLGGSPAHQKLILSNLAAQLIEHRAITTTEAKAKTLRPYVEKLITKAKRGDQHARRTVMKKIPNKGIVAILFEELVPAMDSERAGGYTRLIRVGNRKGDNAPLMRIELVMEKVEKKAVVKAAEKTAEKAAEAKAVAAEAEEAA
;
A
#
# COMPACT_ATOMS: atom_id res chain seq x y z
N MET A 1 11.68 31.10 18.58
CA MET A 1 10.28 30.65 18.47
C MET A 1 10.24 29.14 18.35
N PRO A 2 9.38 28.41 19.07
CA PRO A 2 9.27 26.96 18.88
C PRO A 2 8.70 26.67 17.49
N THR A 3 9.32 25.73 16.79
CA THR A 3 8.86 25.30 15.48
C THR A 3 7.48 24.62 15.61
N PRO A 4 6.46 25.05 14.85
CA PRO A 4 5.14 24.42 14.93
C PRO A 4 5.23 22.96 14.51
N LYS A 5 4.54 22.08 15.25
CA LYS A 5 4.49 20.66 14.93
C LYS A 5 3.77 20.45 13.59
N LYS A 6 4.46 19.91 12.60
CA LYS A 6 3.88 19.54 11.31
C LYS A 6 3.18 18.17 11.43
N GLY A 7 1.99 18.05 10.84
CA GLY A 7 1.23 16.80 10.73
C GLY A 7 -0.09 16.81 11.49
N ALA A 8 -0.98 15.89 11.10
CA ALA A 8 -2.30 15.74 11.70
C ALA A 8 -2.18 15.16 13.13
N ARG A 9 -2.76 15.85 14.10
CA ARG A 9 -2.95 15.33 15.46
C ARG A 9 -4.31 14.63 15.52
N LEU A 10 -4.35 13.46 16.19
CA LEU A 10 -5.59 12.69 16.40
C LEU A 10 -6.26 13.01 17.74
N GLY A 11 -6.07 14.24 18.24
CA GLY A 11 -6.70 14.69 19.50
C GLY A 11 -6.03 14.19 20.78
N GLY A 12 -4.83 13.60 20.71
CA GLY A 12 -4.16 13.03 21.86
C GLY A 12 -2.68 13.43 22.01
N SER A 13 -2.05 12.97 23.09
CA SER A 13 -0.61 13.08 23.30
C SER A 13 0.16 12.31 22.20
N PRO A 14 1.45 12.61 21.97
CA PRO A 14 2.26 11.87 21.00
C PRO A 14 2.32 10.36 21.26
N ALA A 15 2.33 9.95 22.54
CA ALA A 15 2.31 8.54 22.91
C ALA A 15 0.96 7.89 22.56
N HIS A 16 -0.14 8.55 22.89
CA HIS A 16 -1.49 8.08 22.58
C HIS A 16 -1.73 7.98 21.07
N GLN A 17 -1.25 8.96 20.29
CA GLN A 17 -1.33 8.90 18.82
C GLN A 17 -0.58 7.68 18.25
N LYS A 18 0.61 7.36 18.77
CA LYS A 18 1.35 6.15 18.35
C LYS A 18 0.56 4.90 18.69
N LEU A 19 -0.08 4.83 19.84
CA LEU A 19 -0.89 3.69 20.27
C LEU A 19 -2.13 3.52 19.40
N ILE A 20 -2.86 4.61 19.09
CA ILE A 20 -4.02 4.58 18.19
C ILE A 20 -3.61 4.01 16.82
N LEU A 21 -2.53 4.50 16.22
CA LEU A 21 -2.09 4.03 14.90
C LEU A 21 -1.60 2.58 14.95
N SER A 22 -0.93 2.16 16.03
CA SER A 22 -0.52 0.78 16.24
C SER A 22 -1.72 -0.16 16.31
N ASN A 23 -2.74 0.18 17.11
CA ASN A 23 -3.94 -0.64 17.27
C ASN A 23 -4.77 -0.70 15.98
N LEU A 24 -4.96 0.43 15.29
CA LEU A 24 -5.66 0.45 14.00
C LEU A 24 -4.92 -0.35 12.93
N ALA A 25 -3.58 -0.29 12.91
CA ALA A 25 -2.78 -1.11 11.99
C ALA A 25 -2.90 -2.60 12.32
N ALA A 26 -2.88 -2.96 13.59
CA ALA A 26 -3.10 -4.33 14.06
C ALA A 26 -4.45 -4.87 13.60
N GLN A 27 -5.53 -4.13 13.85
CA GLN A 27 -6.88 -4.50 13.41
C GLN A 27 -7.01 -4.60 11.88
N LEU A 28 -6.35 -3.69 11.13
CA LEU A 28 -6.37 -3.74 9.68
C LEU A 28 -5.66 -4.99 9.13
N ILE A 29 -4.57 -5.41 9.75
CA ILE A 29 -3.84 -6.63 9.39
C ILE A 29 -4.70 -7.86 9.68
N GLU A 30 -5.35 -7.91 10.84
CA GLU A 30 -6.18 -9.02 11.28
C GLU A 30 -7.46 -9.18 10.46
N HIS A 31 -8.20 -8.09 10.29
CA HIS A 31 -9.52 -8.10 9.62
C HIS A 31 -9.47 -7.74 8.13
N ARG A 32 -8.30 -7.33 7.60
CA ARG A 32 -8.08 -6.91 6.20
C ARG A 32 -8.86 -5.66 5.78
N ALA A 33 -9.89 -5.27 6.49
CA ALA A 33 -10.66 -4.04 6.28
C ALA A 33 -11.23 -3.53 7.60
N ILE A 34 -11.17 -2.21 7.83
CA ILE A 34 -11.75 -1.55 9.01
C ILE A 34 -12.43 -0.25 8.61
N THR A 35 -13.46 0.14 9.35
CA THR A 35 -14.13 1.43 9.18
C THR A 35 -13.75 2.36 10.33
N THR A 36 -13.29 3.57 9.99
CA THR A 36 -12.87 4.58 10.96
C THR A 36 -13.13 5.99 10.42
N THR A 37 -12.86 7.01 11.23
CA THR A 37 -12.99 8.40 10.78
C THR A 37 -11.98 8.74 9.69
N GLU A 38 -12.34 9.64 8.79
CA GLU A 38 -11.51 10.05 7.66
C GLU A 38 -10.10 10.49 8.08
N ALA A 39 -9.98 11.29 9.15
CA ALA A 39 -8.69 11.75 9.64
C ALA A 39 -7.78 10.59 10.10
N LYS A 40 -8.35 9.60 10.81
CA LYS A 40 -7.61 8.40 11.24
C LYS A 40 -7.23 7.54 10.05
N ALA A 41 -8.12 7.31 9.09
CA ALA A 41 -7.86 6.52 7.90
C ALA A 41 -6.75 7.13 7.03
N LYS A 42 -6.80 8.45 6.79
CA LYS A 42 -5.75 9.17 6.03
C LYS A 42 -4.38 9.12 6.71
N THR A 43 -4.33 9.19 8.04
CA THR A 43 -3.07 9.10 8.79
C THR A 43 -2.57 7.65 8.88
N LEU A 44 -3.48 6.67 8.95
CA LEU A 44 -3.16 5.25 9.01
C LEU A 44 -2.56 4.72 7.69
N ARG A 45 -3.06 5.18 6.55
CA ARG A 45 -2.62 4.74 5.22
C ARG A 45 -1.09 4.73 5.06
N PRO A 46 -0.37 5.85 5.18
CA PRO A 46 1.09 5.85 5.01
C PRO A 46 1.81 5.07 6.11
N TYR A 47 1.21 4.92 7.29
CA TYR A 47 1.78 4.14 8.38
C TYR A 47 1.80 2.64 8.03
N VAL A 48 0.66 2.10 7.58
CA VAL A 48 0.53 0.68 7.19
C VAL A 48 1.32 0.37 5.94
N GLU A 49 1.30 1.23 4.92
CA GLU A 49 2.07 1.02 3.69
C GLU A 49 3.57 0.88 3.95
N LYS A 50 4.13 1.68 4.86
CA LYS A 50 5.52 1.54 5.29
C LYS A 50 5.80 0.23 6.02
N LEU A 51 4.82 -0.31 6.78
CA LEU A 51 4.95 -1.61 7.46
C LEU A 51 4.94 -2.75 6.45
N ILE A 52 4.03 -2.73 5.48
CA ILE A 52 3.94 -3.74 4.41
C ILE A 52 5.20 -3.72 3.54
N THR A 53 5.68 -2.54 3.13
CA THR A 53 6.93 -2.43 2.36
C THR A 53 8.13 -3.03 3.10
N LYS A 54 8.19 -2.85 4.44
CA LYS A 54 9.23 -3.49 5.25
C LYS A 54 9.02 -4.99 5.36
N ALA A 55 7.78 -5.44 5.54
CA ALA A 55 7.47 -6.85 5.65
C ALA A 55 7.79 -7.62 4.36
N LYS A 56 7.60 -7.01 3.19
CA LYS A 56 7.99 -7.61 1.89
C LYS A 56 9.48 -7.91 1.74
N ARG A 57 10.35 -7.27 2.52
CA ARG A 57 11.78 -7.61 2.53
C ARG A 57 12.06 -8.98 3.17
N GLY A 58 11.20 -9.44 4.10
CA GLY A 58 11.28 -10.75 4.73
C GLY A 58 12.42 -10.95 5.72
N ASP A 59 13.34 -10.00 5.85
CA ASP A 59 14.52 -10.12 6.69
C ASP A 59 14.19 -9.99 8.20
N GLN A 60 15.04 -10.54 9.05
CA GLN A 60 14.88 -10.49 10.51
C GLN A 60 14.91 -9.06 11.05
N HIS A 61 15.68 -8.17 10.40
CA HIS A 61 15.71 -6.75 10.75
C HIS A 61 14.36 -6.07 10.48
N ALA A 62 13.71 -6.37 9.34
CA ALA A 62 12.37 -5.89 9.03
C ALA A 62 11.36 -6.36 10.08
N ARG A 63 11.38 -7.65 10.45
CA ARG A 63 10.50 -8.20 11.49
C ARG A 63 10.67 -7.47 12.83
N ARG A 64 11.91 -7.26 13.28
CA ARG A 64 12.19 -6.47 14.50
C ARG A 64 11.72 -5.02 14.39
N THR A 65 11.85 -4.41 13.22
CA THR A 65 11.40 -3.01 13.00
C THR A 65 9.88 -2.90 13.01
N VAL A 66 9.16 -3.88 12.45
CA VAL A 66 7.68 -3.94 12.50
C VAL A 66 7.22 -4.18 13.93
N MET A 67 7.83 -5.09 14.70
CA MET A 67 7.52 -5.35 16.10
C MET A 67 7.66 -4.11 17.00
N LYS A 68 8.58 -3.20 16.71
CA LYS A 68 8.69 -1.90 17.41
C LYS A 68 7.46 -1.00 17.19
N LYS A 69 6.69 -1.24 16.14
CA LYS A 69 5.50 -0.47 15.78
C LYS A 69 4.20 -1.17 16.16
N ILE A 70 4.16 -2.49 16.03
CA ILE A 70 3.04 -3.36 16.42
C ILE A 70 3.59 -4.39 17.42
N PRO A 71 3.38 -4.20 18.73
CA PRO A 71 4.00 -5.06 19.73
C PRO A 71 3.39 -6.47 19.80
N ASN A 72 2.20 -6.69 19.21
CA ASN A 72 1.55 -7.97 19.17
C ASN A 72 2.26 -8.92 18.19
N LYS A 73 2.91 -9.96 18.72
CA LYS A 73 3.67 -10.95 17.95
C LYS A 73 2.79 -11.76 16.98
N GLY A 74 1.56 -12.11 17.40
CA GLY A 74 0.62 -12.85 16.56
C GLY A 74 0.25 -12.07 15.29
N ILE A 75 -0.05 -10.79 15.40
CA ILE A 75 -0.37 -9.92 14.24
C ILE A 75 0.85 -9.75 13.32
N VAL A 76 2.05 -9.68 13.90
CA VAL A 76 3.27 -9.64 13.09
C VAL A 76 3.46 -10.96 12.34
N ALA A 77 3.17 -12.11 12.95
CA ALA A 77 3.20 -13.40 12.25
C ALA A 77 2.20 -13.42 11.08
N ILE A 78 0.94 -13.04 11.30
CA ILE A 78 -0.09 -12.93 10.24
C ILE A 78 0.40 -12.04 9.08
N LEU A 79 1.03 -10.89 9.40
CA LEU A 79 1.55 -9.99 8.37
C LEU A 79 2.61 -10.65 7.49
N PHE A 80 3.60 -11.35 8.09
CA PHE A 80 4.72 -11.94 7.35
C PHE A 80 4.39 -13.29 6.70
N GLU A 81 3.56 -14.10 7.32
CA GLU A 81 3.29 -15.50 6.95
C GLU A 81 2.04 -15.65 6.08
N GLU A 82 1.04 -14.76 6.26
CA GLU A 82 -0.21 -14.83 5.51
C GLU A 82 -0.38 -13.69 4.52
N LEU A 83 -0.27 -12.42 4.99
CA LEU A 83 -0.61 -11.26 4.15
C LEU A 83 0.42 -10.99 3.08
N VAL A 84 1.70 -10.97 3.43
CA VAL A 84 2.77 -10.66 2.45
C VAL A 84 2.83 -11.68 1.32
N PRO A 85 2.75 -13.00 1.56
CA PRO A 85 2.69 -13.98 0.46
C PRO A 85 1.42 -13.91 -0.38
N ALA A 86 0.28 -13.51 0.22
CA ALA A 86 -0.99 -13.36 -0.49
C ALA A 86 -1.06 -12.07 -1.33
N MET A 87 -0.24 -11.07 -1.01
CA MET A 87 -0.13 -9.84 -1.81
C MET A 87 0.74 -10.07 -3.04
N ASP A 88 0.43 -9.35 -4.11
CA ASP A 88 1.25 -9.36 -5.31
C ASP A 88 2.70 -8.90 -5.02
N SER A 89 3.68 -9.74 -5.38
CA SER A 89 5.10 -9.46 -5.21
C SER A 89 5.56 -8.26 -6.06
N GLU A 90 4.98 -8.08 -7.24
CA GLU A 90 5.34 -7.00 -8.17
C GLU A 90 4.79 -5.63 -7.76
N ARG A 91 3.83 -5.60 -6.85
CA ARG A 91 3.26 -4.34 -6.37
C ARG A 91 4.27 -3.58 -5.50
N ALA A 92 4.76 -2.44 -5.98
CA ALA A 92 5.74 -1.60 -5.28
C ALA A 92 5.13 -0.65 -4.24
N GLY A 93 3.78 -0.50 -4.23
CA GLY A 93 3.06 0.39 -3.30
C GLY A 93 1.56 0.36 -3.55
N GLY A 94 0.79 1.23 -2.85
CA GLY A 94 -0.65 1.27 -2.98
C GLY A 94 -1.32 0.01 -2.43
N TYR A 95 -0.83 -0.49 -1.30
CA TYR A 95 -1.36 -1.70 -0.65
C TYR A 95 -2.70 -1.47 0.05
N THR A 96 -3.15 -0.22 0.14
CA THR A 96 -4.39 0.14 0.83
C THR A 96 -5.32 0.95 -0.06
N ARG A 97 -6.63 0.69 0.07
CA ARG A 97 -7.71 1.44 -0.60
C ARG A 97 -8.55 2.13 0.45
N LEU A 98 -8.96 3.37 0.18
CA LEU A 98 -9.86 4.15 1.03
C LEU A 98 -11.20 4.33 0.31
N ILE A 99 -12.29 3.94 0.97
CA ILE A 99 -13.65 4.05 0.44
C ILE A 99 -14.46 4.90 1.42
N ARG A 100 -15.20 5.89 0.91
CA ARG A 100 -16.10 6.70 1.71
C ARG A 100 -17.36 5.90 1.99
N VAL A 101 -17.74 5.78 3.27
CA VAL A 101 -18.92 4.99 3.69
C VAL A 101 -20.11 5.91 3.99
N GLY A 102 -19.85 7.14 4.44
CA GLY A 102 -20.89 8.08 4.87
C GLY A 102 -20.46 8.83 6.12
N ASN A 103 -21.42 9.27 6.91
CA ASN A 103 -21.18 10.02 8.13
C ASN A 103 -21.70 9.25 9.34
N ARG A 104 -21.05 9.42 10.48
CA ARG A 104 -21.42 8.77 11.73
C ARG A 104 -22.66 9.45 12.32
N LYS A 105 -23.64 8.64 12.78
CA LYS A 105 -24.82 9.17 13.51
C LYS A 105 -24.36 9.80 14.83
N GLY A 106 -24.89 10.96 15.14
CA GLY A 106 -24.60 11.73 16.35
C GLY A 106 -23.74 12.96 16.06
N ASP A 107 -22.48 12.79 15.67
CA ASP A 107 -21.54 13.90 15.47
C ASP A 107 -21.25 14.22 13.98
N ASN A 108 -21.93 13.56 13.08
CA ASN A 108 -21.77 13.73 11.63
C ASN A 108 -20.31 13.61 11.11
N ALA A 109 -19.44 12.93 11.86
CA ALA A 109 -18.06 12.74 11.44
C ALA A 109 -17.95 11.87 10.19
N PRO A 110 -17.18 12.25 9.15
CA PRO A 110 -17.02 11.46 7.96
C PRO A 110 -16.31 10.15 8.26
N LEU A 111 -16.90 9.04 7.82
CA LEU A 111 -16.38 7.69 7.97
C LEU A 111 -15.77 7.21 6.66
N MET A 112 -14.64 6.54 6.78
CA MET A 112 -13.96 5.85 5.70
C MET A 112 -13.67 4.40 6.07
N ARG A 113 -13.86 3.51 5.09
CA ARG A 113 -13.37 2.15 5.14
C ARG A 113 -11.97 2.13 4.52
N ILE A 114 -11.00 1.64 5.26
CA ILE A 114 -9.68 1.32 4.76
C ILE A 114 -9.58 -0.18 4.62
N GLU A 115 -9.10 -0.65 3.47
CA GLU A 115 -8.95 -2.08 3.17
C GLU A 115 -7.60 -2.37 2.53
N LEU A 116 -7.13 -3.61 2.69
CA LEU A 116 -5.92 -4.11 2.05
C LEU A 116 -6.25 -4.58 0.64
N VAL A 117 -5.45 -4.16 -0.34
CA VAL A 117 -5.60 -4.56 -1.74
C VAL A 117 -4.84 -5.84 -1.96
N MET A 118 -5.59 -6.95 -2.08
CA MET A 118 -5.05 -8.30 -2.31
C MET A 118 -5.05 -8.68 -3.81
N GLU A 119 -5.66 -7.84 -4.65
CA GLU A 119 -5.75 -8.07 -6.09
C GLU A 119 -4.36 -8.07 -6.74
N LYS A 120 -4.11 -9.02 -7.63
CA LYS A 120 -2.90 -9.04 -8.46
C LYS A 120 -2.89 -7.82 -9.37
N VAL A 121 -1.72 -7.24 -9.56
CA VAL A 121 -1.54 -6.17 -10.55
C VAL A 121 -1.52 -6.83 -11.93
N GLU A 122 -2.63 -6.80 -12.63
CA GLU A 122 -2.61 -7.08 -14.06
C GLU A 122 -1.79 -5.98 -14.72
N LYS A 123 -0.56 -6.29 -15.11
CA LYS A 123 0.18 -5.43 -16.04
C LYS A 123 -0.71 -5.34 -17.28
N LYS A 124 -1.29 -4.16 -17.49
CA LYS A 124 -2.22 -3.94 -18.59
C LYS A 124 -1.58 -4.52 -19.86
N ALA A 125 -2.30 -5.37 -20.54
CA ALA A 125 -1.92 -5.95 -21.84
C ALA A 125 -1.50 -4.88 -22.88
N VAL A 126 -1.83 -3.63 -22.60
CA VAL A 126 -1.47 -2.43 -23.35
C VAL A 126 0.06 -2.22 -23.45
N VAL A 127 0.85 -2.51 -22.40
CA VAL A 127 2.32 -2.35 -22.47
C VAL A 127 2.93 -3.46 -23.32
N LYS A 128 2.46 -4.71 -23.19
CA LYS A 128 2.88 -5.82 -24.03
C LYS A 128 2.41 -5.69 -25.49
N ALA A 129 1.25 -5.07 -25.71
CA ALA A 129 0.79 -4.77 -27.06
C ALA A 129 1.61 -3.64 -27.71
N ALA A 130 1.99 -2.62 -26.94
CA ALA A 130 2.85 -1.54 -27.42
C ALA A 130 4.28 -2.01 -27.71
N GLU A 131 4.85 -2.90 -26.88
CA GLU A 131 6.15 -3.53 -27.12
C GLU A 131 6.13 -4.39 -28.39
N LYS A 132 5.10 -5.23 -28.57
CA LYS A 132 4.93 -6.05 -29.80
C LYS A 132 4.69 -5.21 -31.06
N THR A 133 4.02 -4.07 -30.97
CA THR A 133 3.84 -3.18 -32.12
C THR A 133 5.12 -2.42 -32.43
N ALA A 134 5.93 -2.07 -31.42
CA ALA A 134 7.23 -1.45 -31.62
C ALA A 134 8.26 -2.43 -32.22
N GLU A 135 8.28 -3.68 -31.78
CA GLU A 135 9.11 -4.75 -32.38
C GLU A 135 8.75 -5.00 -33.85
N LYS A 136 7.45 -5.16 -34.17
CA LYS A 136 6.99 -5.33 -35.55
C LYS A 136 7.29 -4.14 -36.45
N ALA A 137 7.24 -2.93 -35.90
CA ALA A 137 7.60 -1.72 -36.64
C ALA A 137 9.12 -1.62 -36.89
N ALA A 138 9.94 -2.10 -35.94
CA ALA A 138 11.38 -2.20 -36.12
C ALA A 138 11.79 -3.25 -37.13
N GLU A 139 11.17 -4.45 -37.09
CA GLU A 139 11.36 -5.50 -38.12
C GLU A 139 10.95 -5.04 -39.50
N ALA A 140 9.79 -4.39 -39.63
CA ALA A 140 9.32 -3.86 -40.93
C ALA A 140 10.27 -2.77 -41.49
N LYS A 141 10.88 -1.97 -40.65
CA LYS A 141 11.90 -0.98 -41.08
C LYS A 141 13.21 -1.65 -41.47
N ALA A 142 13.64 -2.70 -40.78
CA ALA A 142 14.85 -3.45 -41.14
C ALA A 142 14.71 -4.14 -42.49
N VAL A 143 13.57 -4.78 -42.77
CA VAL A 143 13.27 -5.45 -44.05
C VAL A 143 13.13 -4.41 -45.18
N ALA A 144 12.59 -3.23 -44.93
CA ALA A 144 12.51 -2.16 -45.92
C ALA A 144 13.91 -1.57 -46.28
N ALA A 145 14.79 -1.48 -45.28
CA ALA A 145 16.18 -1.00 -45.50
C ALA A 145 17.02 -2.02 -46.29
N GLU A 146 16.85 -3.32 -46.04
CA GLU A 146 17.52 -4.39 -46.83
C GLU A 146 17.01 -4.44 -48.29
N ALA A 147 15.73 -4.13 -48.52
CA ALA A 147 15.17 -4.09 -49.87
C ALA A 147 15.65 -2.89 -50.70
N GLU A 148 16.00 -1.78 -50.01
CA GLU A 148 16.52 -0.57 -50.66
C GLU A 148 18.03 -0.67 -50.98
N GLU A 149 18.79 -1.51 -50.25
CA GLU A 149 20.22 -1.78 -50.49
C GLU A 149 20.44 -2.83 -51.59
N ALA A 150 19.41 -3.62 -51.95
CA ALA A 150 19.46 -4.68 -52.97
C ALA A 150 18.95 -4.24 -54.36
N ALA A 151 18.57 -2.97 -54.53
CA ALA A 151 18.06 -2.40 -55.80
C ALA A 151 19.06 -1.40 -56.40
#